data_b4c8e1d8652c65b7dd697559bdb60151
#
_entry.id   b4c8e1d8652c65b7dd697559bdb60151
#
_cell.length_a   1.000
_cell.length_b   1.000
_cell.length_c   1.000
_cell.angle_alpha   90.00
_cell.angle_beta   90.00
_cell.angle_gamma   90.00
#
_symmetry.space_group_name_H-M   'P 1'
#
loop_
_entity.id
_entity.type
_entity.pdbx_description
1 polymer ?
#
loop_
_entity_poly.entity_id
_entity_poly.type
_entity_poly.pdbx_seq_one_letter_code
_entity_poly.pdbx_strand_id
1 'polypeptide(L)'
;MTDHNIIGDYLTAISAFDLLTPEQEIELAQKVQEGDLNARERFINCNLRLVVNIAKTYPKRGVLTLMDYIQAGNDGLRKAVDRYDPSKLNPSTNAPYRFSTFAVCWIKQAINKEIADCGRVIRNPAHIIQRLSQYNAAVEELTKEGNGNVPSDEAIAEKLGHCGVADVENLRRWQSRTTTSLDAARDVKVGHDDASSTTLGDLLADDGPTPDQVAREADLKRLEQRFLTEIGKEAPRTEVIRRLRYGRGRPSPEVVNWRKTYGAKKGWTTLTAADFSQPEGMTLDEVGKRLNLTRERIRQIEKQTVAQRRQQFAALGYTELA
;
A
#
# COMPACT_ATOMS: atom_id res chain seq x y z
N MET A 1 -18.80 -11.33 -19.84
CA MET A 1 -18.33 -10.85 -21.16
C MET A 1 -16.85 -11.09 -21.18
N THR A 2 -16.39 -11.96 -22.08
CA THR A 2 -14.97 -12.37 -22.10
C THR A 2 -14.14 -11.27 -22.77
N ASP A 3 -12.93 -11.00 -22.27
CA ASP A 3 -11.96 -10.01 -22.80
C ASP A 3 -11.73 -10.11 -24.31
N HIS A 4 -11.99 -11.29 -24.88
CA HIS A 4 -11.87 -11.53 -26.31
C HIS A 4 -12.85 -10.73 -27.17
N ASN A 5 -14.04 -10.42 -26.66
CA ASN A 5 -15.02 -9.65 -27.42
C ASN A 5 -14.64 -8.15 -27.46
N ILE A 6 -14.16 -7.61 -26.34
CA ILE A 6 -13.77 -6.17 -26.23
C ILE A 6 -12.60 -5.83 -27.15
N ILE A 7 -11.59 -6.70 -27.22
CA ILE A 7 -10.45 -6.50 -28.12
C ILE A 7 -10.87 -6.60 -29.58
N GLY A 8 -11.76 -7.52 -29.92
CA GLY A 8 -12.30 -7.66 -31.27
C GLY A 8 -13.04 -6.41 -31.74
N ASP A 9 -13.92 -5.88 -30.90
CA ASP A 9 -14.68 -4.65 -31.18
C ASP A 9 -13.75 -3.45 -31.35
N TYR A 10 -12.75 -3.32 -30.48
CA TYR A 10 -11.75 -2.26 -30.59
C TYR A 10 -10.95 -2.37 -31.91
N LEU A 11 -10.47 -3.54 -32.27
CA LEU A 11 -9.73 -3.76 -33.53
C LEU A 11 -10.58 -3.43 -34.77
N THR A 12 -11.86 -3.77 -34.73
CA THR A 12 -12.82 -3.42 -35.79
C THR A 12 -12.98 -1.92 -35.89
N ALA A 13 -13.15 -1.23 -34.75
CA ALA A 13 -13.29 0.24 -34.74
C ALA A 13 -12.05 0.95 -35.29
N ILE A 14 -10.84 0.53 -34.92
CA ILE A 14 -9.60 1.18 -35.43
C ILE A 14 -9.29 0.84 -36.89
N SER A 15 -9.85 -0.26 -37.42
CA SER A 15 -9.66 -0.63 -38.84
C SER A 15 -10.38 0.29 -39.82
N ALA A 16 -11.37 1.05 -39.34
CA ALA A 16 -12.10 2.03 -40.13
C ALA A 16 -11.25 3.25 -40.57
N PHE A 17 -10.10 3.46 -39.91
CA PHE A 17 -9.20 4.58 -40.23
C PHE A 17 -8.10 4.15 -41.20
N ASP A 18 -7.95 4.87 -42.29
CA ASP A 18 -6.93 4.64 -43.30
C ASP A 18 -5.53 5.00 -42.78
N LEU A 19 -4.51 4.33 -43.34
CA LEU A 19 -3.11 4.65 -43.08
C LEU A 19 -2.73 5.95 -43.78
N LEU A 20 -1.94 6.78 -43.10
CA LEU A 20 -1.48 8.07 -43.64
C LEU A 20 -0.29 7.91 -44.57
N THR A 21 -0.27 8.69 -45.65
CA THR A 21 0.93 8.86 -46.48
C THR A 21 1.92 9.82 -45.80
N PRO A 22 3.21 9.79 -46.18
CA PRO A 22 4.21 10.71 -45.60
C PRO A 22 3.82 12.20 -45.73
N GLU A 23 3.22 12.58 -46.84
CA GLU A 23 2.77 13.96 -47.08
C GLU A 23 1.62 14.33 -46.12
N GLN A 24 0.68 13.42 -45.91
CA GLN A 24 -0.45 13.60 -44.98
C GLN A 24 0.03 13.66 -43.51
N GLU A 25 1.08 12.90 -43.16
CA GLU A 25 1.68 12.99 -41.81
C GLU A 25 2.20 14.40 -41.54
N ILE A 26 2.89 15.01 -42.53
CA ILE A 26 3.44 16.37 -42.44
C ILE A 26 2.32 17.41 -42.37
N GLU A 27 1.32 17.33 -43.27
CA GLU A 27 0.20 18.25 -43.29
C GLU A 27 -0.59 18.25 -41.98
N LEU A 28 -0.92 17.05 -41.45
CA LEU A 28 -1.62 16.91 -40.18
C LEU A 28 -0.77 17.42 -39.02
N ALA A 29 0.54 17.17 -39.02
CA ALA A 29 1.43 17.65 -37.98
C ALA A 29 1.48 19.18 -37.92
N GLN A 30 1.53 19.86 -39.09
CA GLN A 30 1.46 21.33 -39.18
C GLN A 30 0.15 21.87 -38.61
N LYS A 31 -0.99 21.29 -38.98
CA LYS A 31 -2.30 21.68 -38.45
C LYS A 31 -2.41 21.46 -36.93
N VAL A 32 -1.82 20.40 -36.43
CA VAL A 32 -1.75 20.14 -34.96
C VAL A 32 -0.93 21.23 -34.27
N GLN A 33 0.17 21.67 -34.85
CA GLN A 33 0.98 22.79 -34.32
C GLN A 33 0.22 24.13 -34.31
N GLU A 34 -0.69 24.33 -35.32
CA GLU A 34 -1.60 25.47 -35.37
C GLU A 34 -2.76 25.38 -34.38
N GLY A 35 -2.92 24.24 -33.69
CA GLY A 35 -3.94 24.04 -32.67
C GLY A 35 -5.25 23.43 -33.16
N ASP A 36 -5.28 22.84 -34.36
CA ASP A 36 -6.48 22.16 -34.87
C ASP A 36 -6.72 20.83 -34.13
N LEU A 37 -7.78 20.80 -33.34
CA LEU A 37 -8.18 19.62 -32.59
C LEU A 37 -8.68 18.47 -33.48
N ASN A 38 -9.33 18.78 -34.60
CA ASN A 38 -9.83 17.76 -35.52
C ASN A 38 -8.66 17.06 -36.25
N ALA A 39 -7.67 17.84 -36.66
CA ALA A 39 -6.45 17.30 -37.26
C ALA A 39 -5.69 16.41 -36.26
N ARG A 40 -5.62 16.84 -35.00
CA ARG A 40 -5.00 16.08 -33.90
C ARG A 40 -5.71 14.74 -33.67
N GLU A 41 -7.03 14.74 -33.59
CA GLU A 41 -7.82 13.53 -33.38
C GLU A 41 -7.67 12.56 -34.55
N ARG A 42 -7.75 13.08 -35.80
CA ARG A 42 -7.51 12.27 -37.01
C ARG A 42 -6.11 11.68 -37.03
N PHE A 43 -5.08 12.44 -36.65
CA PHE A 43 -3.72 11.96 -36.62
C PHE A 43 -3.52 10.83 -35.61
N ILE A 44 -4.15 10.92 -34.41
CA ILE A 44 -4.15 9.87 -33.43
C ILE A 44 -4.85 8.62 -33.97
N ASN A 45 -6.08 8.76 -34.46
CA ASN A 45 -6.93 7.64 -34.88
C ASN A 45 -6.29 6.81 -36.02
N CYS A 46 -5.67 7.45 -36.98
CA CYS A 46 -4.97 6.79 -38.10
C CYS A 46 -3.72 6.00 -37.62
N ASN A 47 -3.18 6.29 -36.41
CA ASN A 47 -1.98 5.64 -35.87
C ASN A 47 -2.26 4.65 -34.74
N LEU A 48 -3.52 4.41 -34.32
CA LEU A 48 -3.86 3.47 -33.26
C LEU A 48 -3.39 2.04 -33.56
N ARG A 49 -3.39 1.64 -34.85
CA ARG A 49 -2.88 0.33 -35.28
C ARG A 49 -1.41 0.11 -34.95
N LEU A 50 -0.59 1.17 -34.96
CA LEU A 50 0.82 1.12 -34.53
C LEU A 50 0.95 0.75 -33.05
N VAL A 51 0.10 1.34 -32.21
CA VAL A 51 0.08 1.03 -30.77
C VAL A 51 -0.23 -0.44 -30.53
N VAL A 52 -1.26 -0.98 -31.18
CA VAL A 52 -1.62 -2.42 -31.05
C VAL A 52 -0.46 -3.32 -31.46
N ASN A 53 0.22 -2.98 -32.55
CA ASN A 53 1.36 -3.76 -33.04
C ASN A 53 2.51 -3.80 -32.02
N ILE A 54 2.79 -2.66 -31.38
CA ILE A 54 3.82 -2.58 -30.32
C ILE A 54 3.35 -3.30 -29.06
N ALA A 55 2.10 -3.09 -28.62
CA ALA A 55 1.56 -3.71 -27.43
C ALA A 55 1.58 -5.25 -27.48
N LYS A 56 1.34 -5.84 -28.66
CA LYS A 56 1.44 -7.30 -28.88
C LYS A 56 2.85 -7.87 -28.64
N THR A 57 3.90 -7.07 -28.75
CA THR A 57 5.27 -7.54 -28.51
C THR A 57 5.60 -7.71 -27.03
N TYR A 58 4.77 -7.17 -26.13
CA TYR A 58 4.95 -7.28 -24.70
C TYR A 58 4.34 -8.58 -24.18
N PRO A 59 5.10 -9.37 -23.41
CA PRO A 59 4.57 -10.57 -22.78
C PRO A 59 3.55 -10.21 -21.69
N LYS A 60 2.55 -11.06 -21.48
CA LYS A 60 1.65 -10.93 -20.33
C LYS A 60 2.46 -11.00 -19.04
N ARG A 61 2.48 -9.94 -18.28
CA ARG A 61 3.20 -9.86 -16.99
C ARG A 61 2.26 -9.39 -15.90
N GLY A 62 2.16 -10.16 -14.82
CA GLY A 62 1.39 -9.80 -13.65
C GLY A 62 -0.11 -9.66 -13.93
N VAL A 63 -0.69 -8.56 -13.50
CA VAL A 63 -2.14 -8.28 -13.53
C VAL A 63 -2.58 -7.63 -14.85
N LEU A 64 -1.63 -7.10 -15.64
CA LEU A 64 -1.93 -6.31 -16.83
C LEU A 64 -2.39 -7.18 -18.01
N THR A 65 -3.46 -6.75 -18.66
CA THR A 65 -4.01 -7.33 -19.88
C THR A 65 -3.43 -6.65 -21.14
N LEU A 66 -3.65 -7.24 -22.32
CA LEU A 66 -3.27 -6.59 -23.58
C LEU A 66 -3.97 -5.24 -23.75
N MET A 67 -5.21 -5.12 -23.27
CA MET A 67 -5.96 -3.87 -23.37
C MET A 67 -5.33 -2.75 -22.53
N ASP A 68 -4.77 -3.08 -21.37
CA ASP A 68 -4.04 -2.13 -20.53
C ASP A 68 -2.79 -1.60 -21.25
N TYR A 69 -2.04 -2.48 -21.92
CA TYR A 69 -0.90 -2.06 -22.74
C TYR A 69 -1.30 -1.18 -23.91
N ILE A 70 -2.44 -1.46 -24.55
CA ILE A 70 -2.97 -0.63 -25.62
C ILE A 70 -3.35 0.74 -25.09
N GLN A 71 -4.05 0.83 -23.95
CA GLN A 71 -4.44 2.13 -23.36
C GLN A 71 -3.23 2.95 -22.94
N ALA A 72 -2.27 2.34 -22.25
CA ALA A 72 -1.02 3.01 -21.92
C ALA A 72 -0.26 3.49 -23.16
N GLY A 73 -0.22 2.66 -24.22
CA GLY A 73 0.39 3.01 -25.49
C GLY A 73 -0.33 4.14 -26.20
N ASN A 74 -1.67 4.21 -26.14
CA ASN A 74 -2.46 5.32 -26.68
C ASN A 74 -2.14 6.64 -25.99
N ASP A 75 -1.89 6.64 -24.68
CA ASP A 75 -1.41 7.82 -23.97
C ASP A 75 0.00 8.25 -24.41
N GLY A 76 0.86 7.28 -24.71
CA GLY A 76 2.16 7.53 -25.32
C GLY A 76 2.03 8.13 -26.72
N LEU A 77 1.14 7.59 -27.56
CA LEU A 77 0.84 8.09 -28.90
C LEU A 77 0.34 9.54 -28.88
N ARG A 78 -0.59 9.87 -27.98
CA ARG A 78 -1.09 11.25 -27.81
C ARG A 78 0.05 12.24 -27.55
N LYS A 79 0.95 11.88 -26.61
CA LYS A 79 2.13 12.69 -26.30
C LYS A 79 3.08 12.81 -27.49
N ALA A 80 3.20 11.76 -28.29
CA ALA A 80 4.00 11.76 -29.48
C ALA A 80 3.42 12.71 -30.55
N VAL A 81 2.11 12.71 -30.78
CA VAL A 81 1.43 13.62 -31.71
C VAL A 81 1.64 15.08 -31.30
N ASP A 82 1.49 15.39 -30.03
CA ASP A 82 1.65 16.77 -29.51
C ASP A 82 3.10 17.29 -29.59
N ARG A 83 4.11 16.40 -29.72
CA ARG A 83 5.52 16.76 -29.73
C ARG A 83 6.25 16.49 -31.05
N TYR A 84 5.55 15.93 -32.01
CA TYR A 84 6.15 15.63 -33.29
C TYR A 84 6.40 16.92 -34.11
N ASP A 85 7.63 17.05 -34.58
CA ASP A 85 8.08 18.17 -35.36
C ASP A 85 8.55 17.66 -36.75
N PRO A 86 7.78 17.91 -37.82
CA PRO A 86 8.12 17.45 -39.16
C PRO A 86 9.29 18.21 -39.79
N SER A 87 9.74 19.31 -39.20
CA SER A 87 10.90 20.09 -39.71
C SER A 87 12.25 19.41 -39.41
N LYS A 88 12.27 18.44 -38.50
CA LYS A 88 13.49 17.69 -38.15
C LYS A 88 13.83 16.67 -39.22
N LEU A 89 14.95 16.92 -39.89
CA LEU A 89 15.46 16.06 -40.99
C LEU A 89 16.37 14.96 -40.42
N ASN A 90 16.30 13.80 -41.04
CA ASN A 90 17.23 12.72 -40.81
C ASN A 90 18.59 13.07 -41.49
N PRO A 91 19.72 13.13 -40.71
CA PRO A 91 21.02 13.51 -41.25
C PRO A 91 21.51 12.58 -42.38
N SER A 92 21.04 11.34 -42.44
CA SER A 92 21.47 10.35 -43.45
C SER A 92 20.69 10.44 -44.76
N THR A 93 19.40 10.83 -44.70
CA THR A 93 18.52 10.81 -45.88
C THR A 93 18.04 12.19 -46.29
N ASN A 94 18.34 13.22 -45.50
CA ASN A 94 17.89 14.61 -45.67
C ASN A 94 16.36 14.74 -45.85
N ALA A 95 15.59 13.74 -45.38
CA ALA A 95 14.13 13.69 -45.38
C ALA A 95 13.57 13.79 -43.97
N PRO A 96 12.33 14.28 -43.78
CA PRO A 96 11.70 14.28 -42.48
C PRO A 96 11.64 12.87 -41.86
N TYR A 97 11.84 12.79 -40.54
CA TYR A 97 11.62 11.52 -39.86
C TYR A 97 10.15 11.11 -39.96
N ARG A 98 9.90 9.83 -40.27
CA ARG A 98 8.55 9.27 -40.26
C ARG A 98 7.99 9.37 -38.84
N PHE A 99 6.72 9.73 -38.74
CA PHE A 99 6.02 9.80 -37.44
C PHE A 99 6.13 8.50 -36.66
N SER A 100 5.99 7.35 -37.32
CA SER A 100 6.11 6.04 -36.68
C SER A 100 7.45 5.85 -35.96
N THR A 101 8.58 6.29 -36.54
CA THR A 101 9.91 6.19 -35.92
C THR A 101 9.98 6.98 -34.60
N PHE A 102 9.39 8.17 -34.60
CA PHE A 102 9.32 9.03 -33.40
C PHE A 102 8.36 8.48 -32.34
N ALA A 103 7.17 8.05 -32.77
CA ALA A 103 6.10 7.60 -31.89
C ALA A 103 6.45 6.30 -31.12
N VAL A 104 7.20 5.36 -31.75
CA VAL A 104 7.60 4.09 -31.12
C VAL A 104 8.28 4.30 -29.77
N CYS A 105 9.16 5.30 -29.65
CA CYS A 105 9.86 5.58 -28.39
C CYS A 105 8.90 6.02 -27.29
N TRP A 106 7.93 6.89 -27.60
CA TRP A 106 6.93 7.38 -26.67
C TRP A 106 5.94 6.29 -26.25
N ILE A 107 5.49 5.47 -27.19
CA ILE A 107 4.59 4.35 -26.95
C ILE A 107 5.26 3.34 -26.01
N LYS A 108 6.50 2.90 -26.33
CA LYS A 108 7.27 1.97 -25.49
C LYS A 108 7.53 2.54 -24.10
N GLN A 109 7.87 3.83 -24.00
CA GLN A 109 8.09 4.49 -22.71
C GLN A 109 6.82 4.48 -21.86
N ALA A 110 5.65 4.77 -22.45
CA ALA A 110 4.36 4.79 -21.75
C ALA A 110 3.97 3.38 -21.26
N ILE A 111 4.12 2.36 -22.12
CA ILE A 111 3.85 0.95 -21.74
C ILE A 111 4.79 0.50 -20.63
N ASN A 112 6.10 0.78 -20.73
CA ASN A 112 7.05 0.40 -19.69
C ASN A 112 6.77 1.12 -18.36
N LYS A 113 6.30 2.37 -18.40
CA LYS A 113 5.87 3.09 -17.20
C LYS A 113 4.66 2.41 -16.58
N GLU A 114 3.65 2.04 -17.37
CA GLU A 114 2.45 1.34 -16.88
C GLU A 114 2.81 -0.01 -16.24
N ILE A 115 3.70 -0.77 -16.86
CA ILE A 115 4.23 -2.02 -16.28
C ILE A 115 4.92 -1.77 -14.95
N ALA A 116 5.65 -0.68 -14.82
CA ALA A 116 6.34 -0.31 -13.58
C ALA A 116 5.36 0.11 -12.48
N ASP A 117 4.32 0.87 -12.84
CA ASP A 117 3.39 1.44 -11.89
C ASP A 117 2.29 0.45 -11.46
N CYS A 118 1.76 -0.34 -12.40
CA CYS A 118 0.56 -1.17 -12.23
C CYS A 118 0.78 -2.68 -12.48
N GLY A 119 1.97 -3.10 -12.93
CA GLY A 119 2.26 -4.49 -13.28
C GLY A 119 2.31 -5.47 -12.11
N ARG A 120 2.29 -5.00 -10.87
CA ARG A 120 2.29 -5.82 -9.66
C ARG A 120 1.21 -5.34 -8.69
N VAL A 121 0.58 -6.28 -7.97
CA VAL A 121 -0.38 -5.97 -6.90
C VAL A 121 0.26 -5.09 -5.82
N ILE A 122 1.50 -5.42 -5.42
CA ILE A 122 2.29 -4.58 -4.52
C ILE A 122 3.27 -3.79 -5.39
N ARG A 123 3.02 -2.49 -5.52
CA ARG A 123 3.85 -1.58 -6.33
C ARG A 123 5.28 -1.51 -5.82
N ASN A 124 6.24 -1.64 -6.74
CA ASN A 124 7.65 -1.41 -6.47
C ASN A 124 8.07 0.00 -6.94
N PRO A 125 8.97 0.69 -6.22
CA PRO A 125 9.56 1.94 -6.69
C PRO A 125 10.28 1.77 -8.03
N ALA A 126 10.21 2.79 -8.92
CA ALA A 126 10.77 2.71 -10.28
C ALA A 126 12.27 2.39 -10.31
N HIS A 127 13.05 2.92 -9.36
CA HIS A 127 14.48 2.64 -9.26
C HIS A 127 14.78 1.17 -8.91
N ILE A 128 13.91 0.52 -8.11
CA ILE A 128 14.05 -0.91 -7.81
C ILE A 128 13.74 -1.75 -9.06
N ILE A 129 12.72 -1.36 -9.84
CA ILE A 129 12.35 -2.07 -11.08
C ILE A 129 13.50 -2.02 -12.08
N GLN A 130 14.15 -0.87 -12.23
CA GLN A 130 15.32 -0.72 -13.09
C GLN A 130 16.49 -1.61 -12.63
N ARG A 131 16.77 -1.61 -11.33
CA ARG A 131 17.81 -2.49 -10.75
C ARG A 131 17.48 -3.98 -10.90
N LEU A 132 16.20 -4.36 -10.71
CA LEU A 132 15.74 -5.74 -10.95
C LEU A 132 15.87 -6.15 -12.42
N SER A 133 15.66 -5.24 -13.37
CA SER A 133 15.88 -5.52 -14.78
C SER A 133 17.35 -5.80 -15.08
N GLN A 134 18.27 -5.00 -14.52
CA GLN A 134 19.73 -5.21 -14.65
C GLN A 134 20.16 -6.51 -13.97
N TYR A 135 19.64 -6.79 -12.77
CA TYR A 135 19.89 -8.04 -12.05
C TYR A 135 19.45 -9.26 -12.87
N ASN A 136 18.22 -9.25 -13.40
CA ASN A 136 17.73 -10.36 -14.22
C ASN A 136 18.57 -10.58 -15.50
N ALA A 137 19.00 -9.49 -16.15
CA ALA A 137 19.87 -9.58 -17.32
C ALA A 137 21.25 -10.20 -16.96
N ALA A 138 21.84 -9.78 -15.83
CA ALA A 138 23.11 -10.33 -15.35
C ALA A 138 22.99 -11.82 -14.99
N VAL A 139 21.89 -12.21 -14.31
CA VAL A 139 21.61 -13.63 -14.00
C VAL A 139 21.44 -14.46 -15.26
N GLU A 140 20.70 -13.95 -16.27
CA GLU A 140 20.51 -14.65 -17.54
C GLU A 140 21.82 -14.86 -18.30
N GLU A 141 22.68 -13.84 -18.36
CA GLU A 141 23.99 -13.92 -19.00
C GLU A 141 24.90 -14.94 -18.28
N LEU A 142 25.04 -14.82 -16.95
CA LEU A 142 25.87 -15.73 -16.16
C LEU A 142 25.35 -17.19 -16.19
N THR A 143 24.03 -17.38 -16.23
CA THR A 143 23.45 -18.72 -16.39
C THR A 143 23.76 -19.32 -17.75
N LYS A 144 23.77 -18.51 -18.82
CA LYS A 144 24.18 -18.96 -20.16
C LYS A 144 25.68 -19.29 -20.20
N GLU A 145 26.53 -18.47 -19.58
CA GLU A 145 27.98 -18.72 -19.49
C GLU A 145 28.31 -19.95 -18.62
N GLY A 146 27.52 -20.20 -17.56
CA GLY A 146 27.70 -21.32 -16.61
C GLY A 146 26.96 -22.62 -16.98
N ASN A 147 26.57 -22.82 -18.24
CA ASN A 147 25.85 -24.02 -18.71
C ASN A 147 24.59 -24.37 -17.93
N GLY A 148 23.83 -23.36 -17.49
CA GLY A 148 22.58 -23.53 -16.75
C GLY A 148 22.70 -23.57 -15.22
N ASN A 149 23.90 -23.44 -14.67
CA ASN A 149 24.10 -23.34 -13.23
C ASN A 149 23.61 -21.97 -12.70
N VAL A 150 23.02 -21.97 -11.50
CA VAL A 150 22.62 -20.73 -10.82
C VAL A 150 23.86 -19.96 -10.38
N PRO A 151 24.06 -18.71 -10.82
CA PRO A 151 25.24 -17.92 -10.45
C PRO A 151 25.24 -17.57 -8.96
N SER A 152 26.45 -17.47 -8.37
CA SER A 152 26.62 -16.99 -7.00
C SER A 152 26.35 -15.49 -6.88
N ASP A 153 26.00 -15.03 -5.68
CA ASP A 153 25.71 -13.61 -5.44
C ASP A 153 26.96 -12.73 -5.65
N GLU A 154 28.15 -13.27 -5.40
CA GLU A 154 29.42 -12.60 -5.67
C GLU A 154 29.63 -12.40 -7.18
N ALA A 155 29.38 -13.43 -8.01
CA ALA A 155 29.53 -13.32 -9.46
C ALA A 155 28.51 -12.31 -10.05
N ILE A 156 27.29 -12.26 -9.51
CA ILE A 156 26.29 -11.27 -9.91
C ILE A 156 26.72 -9.85 -9.52
N ALA A 157 27.24 -9.67 -8.30
CA ALA A 157 27.73 -8.38 -7.81
C ALA A 157 28.91 -7.87 -8.66
N GLU A 158 29.86 -8.75 -9.02
CA GLU A 158 30.97 -8.43 -9.89
C GLU A 158 30.53 -8.02 -11.30
N LYS A 159 29.57 -8.75 -11.88
CA LYS A 159 29.00 -8.43 -13.21
C LYS A 159 28.28 -7.09 -13.23
N LEU A 160 27.56 -6.74 -12.13
CA LEU A 160 26.88 -5.44 -11.99
C LEU A 160 27.85 -4.28 -11.73
N GLY A 161 29.00 -4.53 -11.16
CA GLY A 161 30.13 -3.58 -11.00
C GLY A 161 29.89 -2.41 -10.01
N HIS A 162 28.65 -2.17 -9.61
CA HIS A 162 28.23 -1.05 -8.74
C HIS A 162 27.37 -1.49 -7.55
N CYS A 163 27.20 -2.80 -7.36
CA CYS A 163 26.38 -3.37 -6.28
C CYS A 163 27.25 -4.29 -5.40
N GLY A 164 27.08 -4.19 -4.08
CA GLY A 164 27.66 -5.16 -3.16
C GLY A 164 26.81 -6.43 -3.06
N VAL A 165 27.35 -7.49 -2.45
CA VAL A 165 26.64 -8.77 -2.22
C VAL A 165 25.34 -8.53 -1.43
N ALA A 166 25.35 -7.64 -0.43
CA ALA A 166 24.15 -7.26 0.34
C ALA A 166 23.05 -6.62 -0.52
N ASP A 167 23.43 -5.83 -1.55
CA ASP A 167 22.47 -5.25 -2.49
C ASP A 167 21.84 -6.34 -3.37
N VAL A 168 22.63 -7.32 -3.80
CA VAL A 168 22.18 -8.48 -4.58
C VAL A 168 21.15 -9.30 -3.77
N GLU A 169 21.44 -9.58 -2.49
CA GLU A 169 20.48 -10.24 -1.60
C GLU A 169 19.17 -9.44 -1.46
N ASN A 170 19.26 -8.13 -1.31
CA ASN A 170 18.11 -7.27 -1.25
C ASN A 170 17.29 -7.32 -2.55
N LEU A 171 17.94 -7.28 -3.72
CA LEU A 171 17.27 -7.41 -5.01
C LEU A 171 16.57 -8.77 -5.15
N ARG A 172 17.21 -9.85 -4.70
CA ARG A 172 16.59 -11.19 -4.65
C ARG A 172 15.35 -11.21 -3.76
N ARG A 173 15.39 -10.57 -2.59
CA ARG A 173 14.21 -10.41 -1.71
C ARG A 173 13.08 -9.62 -2.38
N TRP A 174 13.41 -8.56 -3.14
CA TRP A 174 12.42 -7.81 -3.91
C TRP A 174 11.82 -8.64 -5.05
N GLN A 175 12.61 -9.49 -5.68
CA GLN A 175 12.14 -10.38 -6.74
C GLN A 175 11.19 -11.46 -6.20
N SER A 176 11.50 -12.03 -5.03
CA SER A 176 10.70 -13.09 -4.39
C SER A 176 9.36 -12.61 -3.82
N ARG A 177 9.13 -11.30 -3.71
CA ARG A 177 7.84 -10.73 -3.28
C ARG A 177 6.78 -10.84 -4.38
N THR A 178 6.38 -12.08 -4.67
CA THR A 178 5.25 -12.36 -5.57
C THR A 178 4.01 -12.65 -4.74
N THR A 179 2.87 -12.12 -5.18
CA THR A 179 1.57 -12.43 -4.59
C THR A 179 0.99 -13.66 -5.25
N THR A 180 0.40 -14.54 -4.45
CA THR A 180 -0.34 -15.73 -4.93
C THR A 180 -1.82 -15.50 -4.65
N SER A 181 -2.71 -15.99 -5.53
CA SER A 181 -4.15 -15.89 -5.31
C SER A 181 -4.55 -16.78 -4.12
N LEU A 182 -5.39 -16.25 -3.23
CA LEU A 182 -5.99 -17.03 -2.15
C LEU A 182 -7.00 -18.06 -2.68
N ASP A 183 -7.60 -17.80 -3.85
CA ASP A 183 -8.54 -18.69 -4.53
C ASP A 183 -7.82 -19.79 -5.35
N ALA A 184 -6.48 -19.81 -5.35
CA ALA A 184 -5.74 -20.85 -6.02
C ALA A 184 -6.08 -22.21 -5.40
N ALA A 185 -6.57 -23.13 -6.22
CA ALA A 185 -6.82 -24.51 -5.80
C ALA A 185 -5.50 -25.18 -5.41
N ARG A 186 -5.49 -25.83 -4.26
CA ARG A 186 -4.37 -26.66 -3.86
C ARG A 186 -4.71 -28.10 -4.22
N ASP A 187 -3.86 -28.74 -5.03
CA ASP A 187 -3.93 -30.17 -5.31
C ASP A 187 -3.54 -30.96 -4.04
N VAL A 188 -4.39 -30.92 -3.02
CA VAL A 188 -4.26 -31.84 -1.89
C VAL A 188 -4.98 -33.12 -2.30
N LYS A 189 -4.23 -34.14 -2.71
CA LYS A 189 -4.70 -35.50 -2.78
C LYS A 189 -4.95 -36.01 -1.35
N VAL A 190 -6.06 -35.60 -0.76
CA VAL A 190 -6.61 -36.24 0.44
C VAL A 190 -7.59 -37.29 -0.10
N GLY A 191 -7.31 -38.55 0.27
CA GLY A 191 -7.91 -39.76 -0.29
C GLY A 191 -9.43 -39.73 -0.46
N HIS A 192 -9.85 -40.45 -1.49
CA HIS A 192 -11.21 -40.92 -1.83
C HIS A 192 -12.40 -40.02 -1.44
N ASP A 193 -13.08 -39.53 -2.47
CA ASP A 193 -14.50 -39.21 -2.56
C ASP A 193 -15.02 -37.81 -2.24
N ASP A 194 -14.23 -36.75 -2.03
CA ASP A 194 -14.80 -35.42 -2.19
C ASP A 194 -13.75 -34.44 -2.75
N ALA A 195 -13.89 -34.16 -4.06
CA ALA A 195 -13.15 -33.11 -4.75
C ALA A 195 -13.70 -31.73 -4.36
N SER A 196 -13.77 -31.43 -3.08
CA SER A 196 -13.89 -30.02 -2.60
C SER A 196 -12.53 -29.39 -2.83
N SER A 197 -12.44 -28.53 -3.83
CA SER A 197 -11.24 -27.75 -4.13
C SER A 197 -10.96 -26.81 -2.96
N THR A 198 -10.23 -27.28 -1.96
CA THR A 198 -9.75 -26.45 -0.84
C THR A 198 -8.86 -25.37 -1.42
N THR A 199 -9.21 -24.13 -1.20
CA THR A 199 -8.43 -22.99 -1.64
C THR A 199 -7.27 -22.71 -0.69
N LEU A 200 -6.26 -21.96 -1.14
CA LEU A 200 -5.18 -21.53 -0.27
C LEU A 200 -5.72 -20.64 0.89
N GLY A 201 -6.79 -19.88 0.63
CA GLY A 201 -7.47 -19.05 1.62
C GLY A 201 -8.09 -19.85 2.77
N ASP A 202 -8.63 -21.05 2.49
CA ASP A 202 -9.24 -21.91 3.51
C ASP A 202 -8.22 -22.47 4.52
N LEU A 203 -6.94 -22.44 4.18
CA LEU A 203 -5.85 -22.92 5.04
C LEU A 203 -5.26 -21.86 5.94
N LEU A 204 -5.56 -20.60 5.70
CA LEU A 204 -5.05 -19.50 6.51
C LEU A 204 -5.88 -19.38 7.79
N ALA A 205 -5.21 -19.56 8.93
CA ALA A 205 -5.84 -19.31 10.22
C ALA A 205 -6.07 -17.81 10.42
N ASP A 206 -7.18 -17.48 11.07
CA ASP A 206 -7.41 -16.10 11.55
C ASP A 206 -6.58 -15.88 12.83
N ASP A 207 -5.64 -14.93 12.77
CA ASP A 207 -4.82 -14.52 13.93
C ASP A 207 -5.58 -13.55 14.87
N GLY A 208 -6.85 -13.26 14.57
CA GLY A 208 -7.70 -12.41 15.39
C GLY A 208 -7.96 -13.01 16.79
N PRO A 209 -8.33 -12.18 17.76
CA PRO A 209 -8.64 -12.67 19.10
C PRO A 209 -9.88 -13.57 19.05
N THR A 210 -9.81 -14.72 19.74
CA THR A 210 -10.95 -15.66 19.82
C THR A 210 -12.15 -15.01 20.50
N PRO A 211 -13.39 -15.46 20.21
CA PRO A 211 -14.59 -14.93 20.89
C PRO A 211 -14.48 -14.94 22.41
N ASP A 212 -13.87 -15.97 22.99
CA ASP A 212 -13.62 -16.07 24.44
C ASP A 212 -12.64 -14.99 24.94
N GLN A 213 -11.59 -14.69 24.18
CA GLN A 213 -10.65 -13.62 24.53
C GLN A 213 -11.32 -12.26 24.46
N VAL A 214 -12.14 -12.01 23.44
CA VAL A 214 -12.92 -10.75 23.32
C VAL A 214 -13.90 -10.62 24.49
N ALA A 215 -14.61 -11.69 24.85
CA ALA A 215 -15.54 -11.70 25.99
C ALA A 215 -14.81 -11.44 27.31
N ARG A 216 -13.69 -12.13 27.55
CA ARG A 216 -12.83 -11.91 28.73
C ARG A 216 -12.33 -10.48 28.84
N GLU A 217 -11.82 -9.91 27.74
CA GLU A 217 -11.38 -8.51 27.72
C GLU A 217 -12.52 -7.52 27.99
N ALA A 218 -13.70 -7.79 27.43
CA ALA A 218 -14.88 -6.96 27.69
C ALA A 218 -15.31 -7.02 29.15
N ASP A 219 -15.31 -8.20 29.77
CA ASP A 219 -15.64 -8.38 31.19
C ASP A 219 -14.58 -7.73 32.09
N LEU A 220 -13.32 -7.87 31.77
CA LEU A 220 -12.23 -7.19 32.50
C LEU A 220 -12.39 -5.66 32.44
N LYS A 221 -12.69 -5.12 31.27
CA LYS A 221 -12.96 -3.67 31.09
C LYS A 221 -14.17 -3.23 31.93
N ARG A 222 -15.25 -4.05 31.98
CA ARG A 222 -16.44 -3.77 32.79
C ARG A 222 -16.13 -3.81 34.30
N LEU A 223 -15.39 -4.82 34.76
CA LEU A 223 -14.95 -4.94 36.14
C LEU A 223 -14.08 -3.77 36.56
N GLU A 224 -13.13 -3.38 35.71
CA GLU A 224 -12.28 -2.23 35.97
C GLU A 224 -13.06 -0.92 36.05
N GLN A 225 -14.06 -0.72 35.19
CA GLN A 225 -14.93 0.45 35.26
C GLN A 225 -15.77 0.48 36.54
N ARG A 226 -16.33 -0.67 36.96
CA ARG A 226 -17.06 -0.78 38.24
C ARG A 226 -16.16 -0.44 39.40
N PHE A 227 -14.95 -1.02 39.45
CA PHE A 227 -13.96 -0.76 40.48
C PHE A 227 -13.59 0.74 40.56
N LEU A 228 -13.34 1.38 39.42
CA LEU A 228 -13.05 2.82 39.39
C LEU A 228 -14.23 3.65 39.90
N THR A 229 -15.46 3.24 39.58
CA THR A 229 -16.66 3.92 40.06
C THR A 229 -16.87 3.77 41.57
N GLU A 230 -16.59 2.57 42.14
CA GLU A 230 -16.63 2.33 43.57
C GLU A 230 -15.58 3.16 44.31
N ILE A 231 -14.34 3.18 43.83
CA ILE A 231 -13.30 4.06 44.40
C ILE A 231 -13.74 5.54 44.30
N GLY A 232 -14.43 5.92 43.24
CA GLY A 232 -14.91 7.28 43.06
C GLY A 232 -15.91 7.71 44.12
N LYS A 233 -16.68 6.79 44.71
CA LYS A 233 -17.60 7.06 45.82
C LYS A 233 -16.85 7.36 47.11
N GLU A 234 -15.81 6.58 47.41
CA GLU A 234 -15.03 6.72 48.63
C GLU A 234 -13.93 7.80 48.50
N ALA A 235 -13.21 7.79 47.39
CA ALA A 235 -12.05 8.63 47.16
C ALA A 235 -12.02 9.20 45.71
N PRO A 236 -12.86 10.20 45.41
CA PRO A 236 -12.99 10.76 44.03
C PRO A 236 -11.67 11.23 43.42
N ARG A 237 -10.77 11.72 44.25
CA ARG A 237 -9.42 12.13 43.81
C ARG A 237 -8.60 10.98 43.24
N THR A 238 -8.71 9.81 43.84
CA THR A 238 -8.01 8.60 43.42
C THR A 238 -8.52 8.09 42.08
N GLU A 239 -9.82 8.14 41.84
CA GLU A 239 -10.42 7.81 40.55
C GLU A 239 -9.88 8.73 39.44
N VAL A 240 -9.84 10.04 39.67
CA VAL A 240 -9.29 11.01 38.72
C VAL A 240 -7.84 10.69 38.35
N ILE A 241 -6.99 10.46 39.36
CA ILE A 241 -5.57 10.13 39.13
C ILE A 241 -5.43 8.89 38.27
N ARG A 242 -6.18 7.84 38.54
CA ARG A 242 -6.11 6.60 37.78
C ARG A 242 -6.64 6.74 36.35
N ARG A 243 -7.74 7.45 36.15
CA ARG A 243 -8.27 7.68 34.80
C ARG A 243 -7.31 8.52 33.94
N LEU A 244 -6.69 9.54 34.52
CA LEU A 244 -5.68 10.34 33.84
C LEU A 244 -4.42 9.49 33.52
N ARG A 245 -3.98 8.68 34.48
CA ARG A 245 -2.78 7.88 34.34
C ARG A 245 -2.87 6.78 33.30
N TYR A 246 -4.04 6.14 33.18
CA TYR A 246 -4.25 4.97 32.33
C TYR A 246 -5.21 5.23 31.13
N GLY A 247 -5.64 6.46 30.91
CA GLY A 247 -6.53 6.78 29.79
C GLY A 247 -7.88 6.06 29.81
N ARG A 248 -8.45 5.80 31.00
CA ARG A 248 -9.62 4.92 31.17
C ARG A 248 -10.99 5.61 30.99
N GLY A 249 -11.07 6.61 30.12
CA GLY A 249 -12.33 7.25 29.73
C GLY A 249 -12.89 8.22 30.76
N ARG A 250 -14.15 8.65 30.56
CA ARG A 250 -14.78 9.72 31.36
C ARG A 250 -14.92 9.37 32.82
N PRO A 251 -14.71 10.34 33.74
CA PRO A 251 -14.90 10.16 35.18
C PRO A 251 -16.38 9.90 35.51
N SER A 252 -16.63 9.26 36.67
CA SER A 252 -17.98 9.02 37.17
C SER A 252 -18.72 10.34 37.47
N PRO A 253 -20.07 10.37 37.47
CA PRO A 253 -20.86 11.56 37.83
C PRO A 253 -20.48 12.13 39.19
N GLU A 254 -20.13 11.26 40.13
CA GLU A 254 -19.72 11.65 41.49
C GLU A 254 -18.42 12.46 41.48
N VAL A 255 -17.45 12.03 40.68
CA VAL A 255 -16.18 12.76 40.47
C VAL A 255 -16.42 14.09 39.79
N VAL A 256 -17.34 14.14 38.83
CA VAL A 256 -17.68 15.40 38.15
C VAL A 256 -18.28 16.40 39.15
N ASN A 257 -19.16 15.92 40.03
CA ASN A 257 -19.79 16.75 41.07
C ASN A 257 -18.76 17.16 42.12
N TRP A 258 -17.94 16.23 42.61
CA TRP A 258 -16.84 16.54 43.52
C TRP A 258 -15.87 17.58 42.98
N ARG A 259 -15.54 17.48 41.68
CA ARG A 259 -14.71 18.47 40.97
C ARG A 259 -15.33 19.87 40.99
N LYS A 260 -16.63 20.00 40.75
CA LYS A 260 -17.33 21.28 40.80
C LYS A 260 -17.29 21.89 42.21
N THR A 261 -17.40 21.06 43.26
CA THR A 261 -17.49 21.52 44.63
C THR A 261 -16.12 21.79 45.28
N TYR A 262 -15.16 20.91 45.09
CA TYR A 262 -13.84 20.96 45.75
C TYR A 262 -12.70 21.32 44.81
N GLY A 263 -12.79 21.02 43.51
CA GLY A 263 -11.75 21.26 42.53
C GLY A 263 -11.48 22.74 42.30
N ALA A 264 -12.53 23.56 42.35
CA ALA A 264 -12.44 25.01 42.18
C ALA A 264 -11.60 25.69 43.31
N LYS A 265 -11.72 25.18 44.56
CA LYS A 265 -10.96 25.70 45.72
C LYS A 265 -9.47 25.34 45.66
N LYS A 266 -9.05 24.35 44.90
CA LYS A 266 -7.64 23.87 44.80
C LYS A 266 -7.00 24.09 43.41
N GLY A 267 -7.61 24.85 42.53
CA GLY A 267 -7.04 25.17 41.22
C GLY A 267 -7.10 24.05 40.17
N TRP A 268 -7.95 23.03 40.35
CA TRP A 268 -8.09 21.89 39.41
C TRP A 268 -9.08 22.15 38.30
N THR A 269 -9.29 23.39 37.94
CA THR A 269 -10.31 23.84 36.97
C THR A 269 -9.97 23.52 35.53
N THR A 270 -8.73 23.09 35.22
CA THR A 270 -8.22 22.94 33.85
C THR A 270 -8.38 21.55 33.26
N LEU A 271 -8.95 20.56 33.97
CA LEU A 271 -9.15 19.23 33.43
C LEU A 271 -10.31 19.23 32.41
N THR A 272 -10.00 18.92 31.16
CA THR A 272 -10.97 18.80 30.07
C THR A 272 -11.37 17.34 29.81
N ALA A 273 -12.43 17.12 29.05
CA ALA A 273 -12.80 15.76 28.63
C ALA A 273 -11.70 15.09 27.78
N ALA A 274 -10.91 15.88 27.05
CA ALA A 274 -9.80 15.40 26.25
C ALA A 274 -8.67 14.78 27.11
N ASP A 275 -8.45 15.29 28.32
CA ASP A 275 -7.43 14.77 29.23
C ASP A 275 -7.69 13.31 29.66
N PHE A 276 -8.95 12.90 29.65
CA PHE A 276 -9.39 11.53 30.00
C PHE A 276 -9.47 10.59 28.79
N SER A 277 -9.30 11.09 27.59
CA SER A 277 -9.44 10.33 26.33
C SER A 277 -8.11 9.94 25.69
N GLN A 278 -6.98 10.23 26.33
CA GLN A 278 -5.66 9.86 25.82
C GLN A 278 -5.44 8.35 25.97
N PRO A 279 -5.25 7.58 24.89
CA PRO A 279 -5.17 6.11 24.92
C PRO A 279 -3.96 5.61 25.73
N GLU A 280 -2.85 6.33 25.74
CA GLU A 280 -1.63 5.98 26.47
C GLU A 280 -1.60 6.48 27.92
N GLY A 281 -2.58 7.31 28.31
CA GLY A 281 -2.59 7.96 29.62
C GLY A 281 -1.52 9.05 29.76
N MET A 282 -1.42 9.62 30.96
CA MET A 282 -0.45 10.67 31.31
C MET A 282 0.67 10.14 32.17
N THR A 283 1.86 10.75 32.10
CA THR A 283 2.97 10.46 33.01
C THR A 283 2.67 10.94 34.45
N LEU A 284 3.40 10.43 35.46
CA LEU A 284 3.23 10.85 36.85
C LEU A 284 3.46 12.34 37.05
N ASP A 285 4.39 12.92 36.30
CA ASP A 285 4.71 14.35 36.36
C ASP A 285 3.62 15.23 35.75
N GLU A 286 3.03 14.80 34.62
CA GLU A 286 1.92 15.49 33.96
C GLU A 286 0.67 15.48 34.83
N VAL A 287 0.32 14.32 35.41
CA VAL A 287 -0.78 14.20 36.36
C VAL A 287 -0.50 15.09 37.60
N GLY A 288 0.75 15.11 38.07
CA GLY A 288 1.18 15.98 39.16
C GLY A 288 0.95 17.46 38.90
N LYS A 289 1.40 17.93 37.74
CA LYS A 289 1.20 19.34 37.30
C LYS A 289 -0.29 19.69 37.19
N ARG A 290 -1.11 18.78 36.64
CA ARG A 290 -2.56 18.99 36.46
C ARG A 290 -3.33 19.03 37.79
N LEU A 291 -2.91 18.24 38.76
CA LEU A 291 -3.58 18.13 40.08
C LEU A 291 -2.89 18.89 41.20
N ASN A 292 -1.84 19.66 40.88
CA ASN A 292 -1.02 20.38 41.84
C ASN A 292 -0.52 19.48 42.99
N LEU A 293 0.06 18.32 42.62
CA LEU A 293 0.59 17.31 43.49
C LEU A 293 2.03 16.96 43.14
N THR A 294 2.79 16.51 44.13
CA THR A 294 4.13 15.97 43.88
C THR A 294 4.03 14.59 43.22
N ARG A 295 4.98 14.28 42.35
CA ARG A 295 5.13 12.98 41.69
C ARG A 295 5.08 11.83 42.70
N GLU A 296 5.79 11.96 43.82
CA GLU A 296 5.83 10.92 44.87
C GLU A 296 4.46 10.71 45.54
N ARG A 297 3.69 11.77 45.73
CA ARG A 297 2.33 11.64 46.29
C ARG A 297 1.39 10.88 45.35
N ILE A 298 1.52 11.09 44.03
CA ILE A 298 0.75 10.34 43.03
C ILE A 298 1.18 8.87 43.06
N ARG A 299 2.48 8.58 43.10
CA ARG A 299 3.02 7.24 43.19
C ARG A 299 2.51 6.49 44.44
N GLN A 300 2.44 7.17 45.59
CA GLN A 300 1.88 6.57 46.84
C GLN A 300 0.41 6.22 46.69
N ILE A 301 -0.41 7.11 46.12
CA ILE A 301 -1.82 6.88 45.89
C ILE A 301 -2.00 5.71 44.91
N GLU A 302 -1.20 5.66 43.85
CA GLU A 302 -1.24 4.57 42.84
C GLU A 302 -0.91 3.23 43.51
N LYS A 303 0.16 3.17 44.33
CA LYS A 303 0.56 1.94 45.03
C LYS A 303 -0.52 1.44 46.00
N GLN A 304 -1.14 2.32 46.78
CA GLN A 304 -2.25 1.96 47.67
C GLN A 304 -3.46 1.41 46.90
N THR A 305 -3.80 2.05 45.79
CA THR A 305 -4.95 1.63 44.98
C THR A 305 -4.70 0.30 44.27
N VAL A 306 -3.46 0.04 43.83
CA VAL A 306 -3.09 -1.25 43.22
C VAL A 306 -3.22 -2.37 44.27
N ALA A 307 -2.80 -2.12 45.52
CA ALA A 307 -2.95 -3.10 46.61
C ALA A 307 -4.42 -3.42 46.92
N GLN A 308 -5.29 -2.38 46.98
CA GLN A 308 -6.75 -2.56 47.15
C GLN A 308 -7.37 -3.35 45.97
N ARG A 309 -6.98 -3.04 44.76
CA ARG A 309 -7.43 -3.75 43.55
C ARG A 309 -7.06 -5.23 43.62
N ARG A 310 -5.83 -5.55 43.99
CA ARG A 310 -5.37 -6.94 44.12
C ARG A 310 -6.23 -7.74 45.13
N GLN A 311 -6.52 -7.16 46.27
CA GLN A 311 -7.38 -7.80 47.28
C GLN A 311 -8.79 -8.04 46.75
N GLN A 312 -9.40 -7.08 46.08
CA GLN A 312 -10.75 -7.22 45.53
C GLN A 312 -10.81 -8.24 44.38
N PHE A 313 -9.84 -8.26 43.47
CA PHE A 313 -9.79 -9.25 42.40
C PHE A 313 -9.52 -10.67 42.92
N ALA A 314 -8.67 -10.82 43.93
CA ALA A 314 -8.46 -12.10 44.61
C ALA A 314 -9.74 -12.62 45.28
N ALA A 315 -10.52 -11.73 45.92
CA ALA A 315 -11.80 -12.08 46.50
C ALA A 315 -12.86 -12.51 45.50
N LEU A 316 -12.76 -12.02 44.23
CA LEU A 316 -13.63 -12.40 43.10
C LEU A 316 -13.13 -13.63 42.34
N GLY A 317 -12.02 -14.28 42.78
CA GLY A 317 -11.47 -15.47 42.15
C GLY A 317 -10.54 -15.24 40.95
N TYR A 318 -10.22 -13.99 40.66
CA TYR A 318 -9.29 -13.63 39.55
C TYR A 318 -7.83 -13.57 40.09
N THR A 319 -7.25 -14.72 40.41
CA THR A 319 -5.89 -14.79 40.97
C THR A 319 -4.77 -14.46 39.99
N GLU A 320 -4.99 -14.65 38.69
CA GLU A 320 -3.99 -14.34 37.66
C GLU A 320 -3.83 -12.85 37.37
N LEU A 321 -4.77 -12.00 37.83
CA LEU A 321 -4.78 -10.55 37.62
C LEU A 321 -4.44 -9.74 38.87
N ALA A 322 -4.14 -10.42 39.96
CA ALA A 322 -3.85 -9.85 41.27
C ALA A 322 -2.39 -9.33 41.42
#